data_33a1b939affe03d6dc07404a1647ed9f
#
_entry.id   33a1b939affe03d6dc07404a1647ed9f
#
_cell.length_a   1.000
_cell.length_b   1.000
_cell.length_c   1.000
_cell.angle_alpha   90.00
_cell.angle_beta   90.00
_cell.angle_gamma   90.00
#
_symmetry.space_group_name_H-M   'P 1'
#
loop_
_entity.id
_entity.type
_entity.pdbx_description
1 polymer ?
#
loop_
_entity_poly.entity_id
_entity_poly.type
_entity_poly.pdbx_seq_one_letter_code
_entity_poly.pdbx_strand_id
1 'polypeptide(L)'
;EEFESLNQDKIQYSYSWVYDKEPKNEKQEKKMSEDLMEALGEEVTLESFVPQYLNQAITFTGDDMGSDRAMITMLLYMIIVIIAFVFGITISNTIRKEAGVIGTLRASGYTRKELIGHYMALPVIVTLIGAVVGNILGYTALKNVCAGMYYGSYSLPTYVTVWNAEA
;
A
#
# COMPACT_ATOMS: atom_id res chain seq x y z
N GLU A 1 -33.98 38.66 4.23
CA GLU A 1 -34.05 39.61 5.39
C GLU A 1 -32.98 39.29 6.45
N GLU A 2 -32.60 38.06 6.70
CA GLU A 2 -31.57 37.70 7.71
C GLU A 2 -30.14 38.01 7.23
N PHE A 3 -29.88 37.91 5.94
CA PHE A 3 -28.59 38.21 5.31
C PHE A 3 -28.30 39.71 5.17
N GLU A 4 -29.31 40.55 5.08
CA GLU A 4 -29.15 42.03 4.97
C GLU A 4 -28.70 42.67 6.30
N SER A 5 -28.85 41.97 7.41
CA SER A 5 -28.42 42.43 8.73
C SER A 5 -26.96 42.06 9.07
N LEU A 6 -26.30 41.27 8.24
CA LEU A 6 -24.90 40.87 8.46
C LEU A 6 -23.97 42.04 8.11
N ASN A 7 -23.04 42.32 9.02
CA ASN A 7 -21.99 43.30 8.76
C ASN A 7 -21.15 42.85 7.59
N GLN A 8 -21.22 43.56 6.46
CA GLN A 8 -20.52 43.21 5.23
C GLN A 8 -19.00 43.04 5.39
N ASP A 9 -18.41 43.74 6.37
CA ASP A 9 -16.99 43.64 6.70
C ASP A 9 -16.59 42.25 7.28
N LYS A 10 -17.57 41.41 7.61
CA LYS A 10 -17.36 40.07 8.16
C LYS A 10 -17.76 38.93 7.19
N ILE A 11 -18.19 39.27 5.99
CA ILE A 11 -18.56 38.29 5.01
C ILE A 11 -17.30 37.80 4.27
N GLN A 12 -16.98 36.53 4.46
CA GLN A 12 -15.92 35.88 3.71
C GLN A 12 -16.51 35.15 2.52
N TYR A 13 -15.98 35.39 1.35
CA TYR A 13 -16.36 34.71 0.14
C TYR A 13 -15.39 33.56 -0.14
N SER A 14 -15.91 32.36 -0.34
CA SER A 14 -15.14 31.19 -0.71
C SER A 14 -15.42 30.81 -2.15
N TYR A 15 -14.38 30.68 -2.94
CA TYR A 15 -14.46 30.30 -4.34
C TYR A 15 -13.74 28.98 -4.58
N SER A 16 -14.29 28.15 -5.45
CA SER A 16 -13.62 26.96 -5.96
C SER A 16 -13.37 27.11 -7.45
N TRP A 17 -12.28 26.55 -7.94
CA TRP A 17 -11.91 26.62 -9.35
C TRP A 17 -11.59 25.24 -9.90
N VAL A 18 -11.72 25.10 -11.21
CA VAL A 18 -11.32 23.92 -11.96
C VAL A 18 -10.49 24.40 -13.15
N TYR A 19 -9.40 23.72 -13.44
CA TYR A 19 -8.58 24.05 -14.60
C TYR A 19 -9.24 23.52 -15.89
N ASP A 20 -9.21 24.29 -16.98
CA ASP A 20 -9.69 23.86 -18.31
C ASP A 20 -8.96 22.61 -18.80
N LYS A 21 -7.70 22.46 -18.43
CA LYS A 21 -6.88 21.27 -18.68
C LYS A 21 -6.38 20.72 -17.36
N GLU A 22 -6.75 19.50 -17.06
CA GLU A 22 -6.25 18.81 -15.88
C GLU A 22 -4.72 18.69 -15.90
N PRO A 23 -4.05 18.99 -14.77
CA PRO A 23 -2.61 18.81 -14.65
C PRO A 23 -2.25 17.32 -14.76
N LYS A 24 -1.21 16.99 -15.51
CA LYS A 24 -0.78 15.61 -15.74
C LYS A 24 -0.01 15.02 -14.56
N ASN A 25 0.52 15.85 -13.68
CA ASN A 25 1.28 15.48 -12.51
C ASN A 25 1.29 16.62 -11.48
N GLU A 26 1.65 16.30 -10.26
CA GLU A 26 1.72 17.23 -9.13
C GLU A 26 2.62 18.46 -9.40
N LYS A 27 3.74 18.27 -10.10
CA LYS A 27 4.65 19.37 -10.45
C LYS A 27 4.00 20.40 -11.39
N GLN A 28 3.18 19.92 -12.32
CA GLN A 28 2.43 20.79 -13.23
C GLN A 28 1.30 21.49 -12.48
N GLU A 29 0.60 20.79 -11.62
CA GLU A 29 -0.44 21.34 -10.77
C GLU A 29 0.10 22.45 -9.88
N LYS A 30 1.24 22.21 -9.22
CA LYS A 30 1.91 23.20 -8.39
C LYS A 30 2.21 24.48 -9.18
N LYS A 31 2.79 24.35 -10.37
CA LYS A 31 3.10 25.51 -11.21
C LYS A 31 1.84 26.27 -11.64
N MET A 32 0.79 25.56 -12.08
CA MET A 32 -0.48 26.19 -12.49
C MET A 32 -1.16 26.89 -11.30
N SER A 33 -1.04 26.34 -10.11
CA SER A 33 -1.56 26.94 -8.87
C SER A 33 -0.77 28.17 -8.45
N GLU A 34 0.55 28.16 -8.61
CA GLU A 34 1.41 29.31 -8.34
C GLU A 34 1.10 30.46 -9.32
N ASP A 35 1.00 30.16 -10.63
CA ASP A 35 0.64 31.12 -11.67
C ASP A 35 -0.75 31.74 -11.40
N LEU A 36 -1.72 30.94 -10.97
CA LEU A 36 -3.08 31.41 -10.63
C LEU A 36 -3.07 32.26 -9.37
N MET A 37 -2.32 31.86 -8.34
CA MET A 37 -2.20 32.61 -7.10
C MET A 37 -1.59 34.01 -7.34
N GLU A 38 -0.56 34.08 -8.19
CA GLU A 38 0.09 35.34 -8.57
C GLU A 38 -0.90 36.25 -9.31
N ALA A 39 -1.60 35.72 -10.33
CA ALA A 39 -2.58 36.48 -11.11
C ALA A 39 -3.76 36.99 -10.25
N LEU A 40 -4.25 36.18 -9.31
CA LEU A 40 -5.32 36.59 -8.40
C LEU A 40 -4.83 37.61 -7.38
N GLY A 41 -3.59 37.47 -6.90
CA GLY A 41 -3.01 38.39 -5.91
C GLY A 41 -2.78 39.81 -6.43
N GLU A 42 -2.67 39.98 -7.75
CA GLU A 42 -2.62 41.30 -8.39
C GLU A 42 -3.98 42.02 -8.41
N GLU A 43 -5.07 41.26 -8.46
CA GLU A 43 -6.42 41.81 -8.62
C GLU A 43 -7.21 41.92 -7.30
N VAL A 44 -6.98 40.95 -6.37
CA VAL A 44 -7.73 40.84 -5.14
C VAL A 44 -6.84 40.47 -3.94
N THR A 45 -7.26 40.87 -2.74
CA THR A 45 -6.60 40.44 -1.51
C THR A 45 -7.04 39.03 -1.17
N LEU A 46 -6.11 38.09 -1.28
CA LEU A 46 -6.33 36.68 -0.92
C LEU A 46 -6.06 36.48 0.55
N GLU A 47 -7.07 36.06 1.31
CA GLU A 47 -6.91 35.66 2.71
C GLU A 47 -6.36 34.24 2.86
N SER A 48 -6.80 33.34 1.97
CA SER A 48 -6.35 31.94 1.92
C SER A 48 -6.43 31.40 0.49
N PHE A 49 -5.43 30.62 0.10
CA PHE A 49 -5.39 29.94 -1.19
C PHE A 49 -4.94 28.49 -0.97
N VAL A 50 -5.83 27.55 -1.24
CA VAL A 50 -5.58 26.12 -0.99
C VAL A 50 -5.74 25.34 -2.28
N PRO A 51 -4.65 25.08 -3.02
CA PRO A 51 -4.68 24.21 -4.20
C PRO A 51 -4.97 22.77 -3.82
N GLN A 52 -5.40 21.97 -4.78
CA GLN A 52 -5.83 20.57 -4.54
C GLN A 52 -4.73 19.72 -3.86
N TYR A 53 -3.48 19.85 -4.29
CA TYR A 53 -2.35 19.09 -3.73
C TYR A 53 -2.00 19.45 -2.28
N LEU A 54 -2.44 20.60 -1.77
CA LEU A 54 -2.30 21.01 -0.36
C LEU A 54 -3.61 20.85 0.43
N ASN A 55 -4.69 20.50 -0.23
CA ASN A 55 -5.97 20.34 0.43
C ASN A 55 -6.01 18.99 1.18
N GLN A 56 -5.78 19.06 2.48
CA GLN A 56 -5.79 17.87 3.35
C GLN A 56 -7.11 17.09 3.30
N ALA A 57 -8.24 17.74 3.03
CA ALA A 57 -9.50 17.04 2.89
C ALA A 57 -9.53 16.10 1.67
N ILE A 58 -8.68 16.35 0.67
CA ILE A 58 -8.54 15.53 -0.52
C ILE A 58 -7.36 14.55 -0.40
N THR A 59 -6.19 15.03 0.06
CA THR A 59 -4.95 14.26 0.08
C THR A 59 -4.86 13.30 1.27
N PHE A 60 -5.49 13.65 2.41
CA PHE A 60 -5.36 12.90 3.67
C PHE A 60 -5.63 11.40 3.52
N THR A 61 -6.69 11.03 2.80
CA THR A 61 -7.04 9.60 2.60
C THR A 61 -5.95 8.87 1.81
N GLY A 62 -5.39 9.50 0.78
CA GLY A 62 -4.31 8.92 -0.02
C GLY A 62 -3.02 8.74 0.79
N ASP A 63 -2.69 9.72 1.61
CA ASP A 63 -1.50 9.72 2.48
C ASP A 63 -1.65 8.67 3.58
N ASP A 64 -2.84 8.55 4.19
CA ASP A 64 -3.15 7.54 5.20
C ASP A 64 -3.05 6.13 4.63
N MET A 65 -3.67 5.87 3.48
CA MET A 65 -3.55 4.59 2.77
C MET A 65 -2.09 4.27 2.37
N GLY A 66 -1.34 5.28 1.96
CA GLY A 66 0.09 5.15 1.64
C GLY A 66 0.92 4.77 2.86
N SER A 67 0.66 5.40 3.99
CA SER A 67 1.31 5.12 5.27
C SER A 67 0.99 3.70 5.76
N ASP A 68 -0.27 3.31 5.74
CA ASP A 68 -0.71 1.96 6.11
C ASP A 68 -0.06 0.89 5.23
N ARG A 69 0.00 1.11 3.92
CA ARG A 69 0.69 0.22 2.99
C ARG A 69 2.17 0.08 3.33
N ALA A 70 2.86 1.16 3.64
CA ALA A 70 4.27 1.13 4.01
C ALA A 70 4.49 0.35 5.32
N MET A 71 3.65 0.58 6.33
CA MET A 71 3.70 -0.12 7.61
C MET A 71 3.44 -1.62 7.46
N ILE A 72 2.41 -2.01 6.72
CA ILE A 72 2.07 -3.42 6.45
C ILE A 72 3.20 -4.11 5.67
N THR A 73 3.78 -3.42 4.69
CA THR A 73 4.90 -3.95 3.90
C THR A 73 6.13 -4.18 4.79
N MET A 74 6.46 -3.25 5.67
CA MET A 74 7.55 -3.42 6.65
C MET A 74 7.31 -4.61 7.57
N LEU A 75 6.08 -4.73 8.11
CA LEU A 75 5.68 -5.86 8.94
C LEU A 75 5.81 -7.19 8.19
N LEU A 76 5.39 -7.23 6.92
CA LEU A 76 5.51 -8.42 6.07
C LEU A 76 6.97 -8.87 5.93
N TYR A 77 7.89 -7.94 5.62
CA TYR A 77 9.32 -8.27 5.53
C TYR A 77 9.88 -8.80 6.86
N MET A 78 9.47 -8.22 7.98
CA MET A 78 9.88 -8.69 9.30
C MET A 78 9.42 -10.14 9.55
N ILE A 79 8.16 -10.45 9.23
CA ILE A 79 7.60 -11.80 9.35
C ILE A 79 8.35 -12.79 8.43
N ILE A 80 8.66 -12.41 7.19
CA ILE A 80 9.44 -13.25 6.26
C ILE A 80 10.80 -13.60 6.84
N VAL A 81 11.51 -12.64 7.43
CA VAL A 81 12.81 -12.88 8.07
C VAL A 81 12.67 -13.87 9.22
N ILE A 82 11.67 -13.68 10.09
CA ILE A 82 11.43 -14.60 11.24
C ILE A 82 11.16 -16.02 10.72
N ILE A 83 10.28 -16.17 9.72
CA ILE A 83 9.94 -17.47 9.13
C ILE A 83 11.17 -18.12 8.51
N ALA A 84 12.01 -17.36 7.80
CA ALA A 84 13.25 -17.87 7.21
C ALA A 84 14.20 -18.42 8.28
N PHE A 85 14.34 -17.75 9.42
CA PHE A 85 15.12 -18.24 10.55
C PHE A 85 14.55 -19.53 11.13
N VAL A 86 13.26 -19.60 11.37
CA VAL A 86 12.58 -20.79 11.92
C VAL A 86 12.76 -21.98 10.98
N PHE A 87 12.56 -21.78 9.66
CA PHE A 87 12.81 -22.85 8.69
C PHE A 87 14.27 -23.28 8.64
N GLY A 88 15.21 -22.34 8.67
CA GLY A 88 16.65 -22.63 8.68
C GLY A 88 17.04 -23.52 9.86
N ILE A 89 16.57 -23.17 11.07
CA ILE A 89 16.82 -23.96 12.28
C ILE A 89 16.16 -25.34 12.19
N THR A 90 14.93 -25.42 11.74
CA THR A 90 14.17 -26.66 11.61
C THR A 90 14.84 -27.62 10.63
N ILE A 91 15.22 -27.16 9.44
CA ILE A 91 15.93 -27.96 8.44
C ILE A 91 17.28 -28.40 8.98
N SER A 92 18.05 -27.51 9.63
CA SER A 92 19.34 -27.87 10.22
C SER A 92 19.20 -28.97 11.27
N ASN A 93 18.20 -28.88 12.14
CA ASN A 93 17.93 -29.90 13.16
C ASN A 93 17.50 -31.23 12.54
N THR A 94 16.66 -31.21 11.50
CA THR A 94 16.24 -32.42 10.76
C THR A 94 17.44 -33.10 10.13
N ILE A 95 18.30 -32.37 9.44
CA ILE A 95 19.52 -32.93 8.80
C ILE A 95 20.46 -33.53 9.88
N ARG A 96 20.62 -32.89 11.04
CA ARG A 96 21.44 -33.43 12.12
C ARG A 96 20.87 -34.73 12.68
N LYS A 97 19.57 -34.80 12.89
CA LYS A 97 18.90 -36.01 13.40
C LYS A 97 19.00 -37.18 12.41
N GLU A 98 18.96 -36.89 11.12
CA GLU A 98 18.98 -37.90 10.07
C GLU A 98 20.37 -38.12 9.44
N ALA A 99 21.43 -37.58 10.04
CA ALA A 99 22.80 -37.67 9.54
C ALA A 99 23.25 -39.13 9.25
N GLY A 100 22.84 -40.09 10.09
CA GLY A 100 23.11 -41.52 9.86
C GLY A 100 22.43 -42.06 8.58
N VAL A 101 21.13 -41.72 8.40
CA VAL A 101 20.36 -42.11 7.19
C VAL A 101 20.94 -41.45 5.93
N ILE A 102 21.28 -40.17 6.03
CA ILE A 102 21.95 -39.45 4.95
C ILE A 102 23.29 -40.09 4.58
N GLY A 103 24.06 -40.52 5.57
CA GLY A 103 25.33 -41.23 5.39
C GLY A 103 25.17 -42.57 4.65
N THR A 104 24.18 -43.37 5.03
CA THR A 104 23.90 -44.65 4.39
C THR A 104 23.37 -44.46 2.94
N LEU A 105 22.50 -43.50 2.69
CA LEU A 105 22.03 -43.14 1.37
C LEU A 105 23.19 -42.72 0.44
N ARG A 106 24.11 -41.89 0.98
CA ARG A 106 25.31 -41.52 0.21
C ARG A 106 26.23 -42.70 -0.10
N ALA A 107 26.38 -43.60 0.81
CA ALA A 107 27.15 -44.85 0.60
C ALA A 107 26.48 -45.75 -0.46
N SER A 108 25.15 -45.71 -0.57
CA SER A 108 24.36 -46.41 -1.57
C SER A 108 24.36 -45.73 -2.95
N GLY A 109 25.07 -44.60 -3.12
CA GLY A 109 25.25 -43.93 -4.41
C GLY A 109 24.36 -42.71 -4.65
N TYR A 110 23.51 -42.29 -3.69
CA TYR A 110 22.73 -41.08 -3.85
C TYR A 110 23.61 -39.83 -3.91
N THR A 111 23.28 -38.95 -4.84
CA THR A 111 24.00 -37.70 -5.03
C THR A 111 23.56 -36.64 -4.01
N ARG A 112 24.44 -35.65 -3.74
CA ARG A 112 24.12 -34.54 -2.84
C ARG A 112 22.91 -33.74 -3.34
N LYS A 113 22.72 -33.61 -4.66
CA LYS A 113 21.59 -32.86 -5.24
C LYS A 113 20.25 -33.55 -4.99
N GLU A 114 20.21 -34.86 -5.08
CA GLU A 114 18.99 -35.66 -4.82
C GLU A 114 18.59 -35.52 -3.35
N LEU A 115 19.53 -35.61 -2.44
CA LEU A 115 19.26 -35.44 -1.01
C LEU A 115 18.78 -34.02 -0.69
N ILE A 116 19.42 -32.97 -1.22
CA ILE A 116 18.96 -31.58 -1.04
C ILE A 116 17.56 -31.44 -1.59
N GLY A 117 17.28 -31.95 -2.80
CA GLY A 117 15.94 -31.91 -3.40
C GLY A 117 14.88 -32.55 -2.53
N HIS A 118 15.20 -33.71 -1.92
CA HIS A 118 14.29 -34.40 -1.01
C HIS A 118 13.96 -33.57 0.24
N TYR A 119 14.96 -33.03 0.93
CA TYR A 119 14.76 -32.24 2.16
C TYR A 119 14.14 -30.88 1.90
N MET A 120 14.36 -30.30 0.73
CA MET A 120 13.76 -29.02 0.32
C MET A 120 12.37 -29.15 -0.29
N ALA A 121 11.95 -30.35 -0.71
CA ALA A 121 10.66 -30.55 -1.35
C ALA A 121 9.49 -30.12 -0.47
N LEU A 122 9.46 -30.52 0.79
CA LEU A 122 8.38 -30.19 1.71
C LEU A 122 8.26 -28.66 1.97
N PRO A 123 9.34 -27.94 2.33
CA PRO A 123 9.28 -26.48 2.46
C PRO A 123 8.80 -25.79 1.20
N VAL A 124 9.26 -26.20 0.03
CA VAL A 124 8.86 -25.61 -1.26
C VAL A 124 7.37 -25.84 -1.53
N ILE A 125 6.88 -27.06 -1.35
CA ILE A 125 5.46 -27.40 -1.57
C ILE A 125 4.57 -26.59 -0.60
N VAL A 126 4.93 -26.52 0.67
CA VAL A 126 4.16 -25.77 1.66
C VAL A 126 4.13 -24.28 1.33
N THR A 127 5.27 -23.72 0.90
CA THR A 127 5.34 -22.31 0.49
C THR A 127 4.48 -22.04 -0.73
N LEU A 128 4.49 -22.90 -1.74
CA LEU A 128 3.67 -22.75 -2.94
C LEU A 128 2.17 -22.82 -2.61
N ILE A 129 1.76 -23.79 -1.79
CA ILE A 129 0.37 -23.88 -1.35
C ILE A 129 -0.02 -22.63 -0.55
N GLY A 130 0.84 -22.20 0.38
CA GLY A 130 0.62 -21.00 1.15
C GLY A 130 0.49 -19.74 0.29
N ALA A 131 1.33 -19.61 -0.74
CA ALA A 131 1.27 -18.50 -1.68
C ALA A 131 -0.05 -18.47 -2.46
N VAL A 132 -0.51 -19.62 -2.95
CA VAL A 132 -1.79 -19.73 -3.68
C VAL A 132 -2.97 -19.40 -2.76
N VAL A 133 -3.03 -20.00 -1.58
CA VAL A 133 -4.10 -19.77 -0.60
C VAL A 133 -4.10 -18.33 -0.13
N GLY A 134 -2.92 -17.77 0.18
CA GLY A 134 -2.76 -16.38 0.61
C GLY A 134 -3.21 -15.40 -0.46
N ASN A 135 -2.88 -15.66 -1.73
CA ASN A 135 -3.31 -14.83 -2.85
C ASN A 135 -4.84 -14.85 -3.01
N ILE A 136 -5.46 -16.03 -2.98
CA ILE A 136 -6.92 -16.18 -3.06
C ILE A 136 -7.59 -15.44 -1.91
N LEU A 137 -7.15 -15.63 -0.67
CA LEU A 137 -7.71 -14.95 0.50
C LEU A 137 -7.50 -13.43 0.45
N GLY A 138 -6.32 -12.98 -0.01
CA GLY A 138 -6.01 -11.57 -0.17
C GLY A 138 -6.98 -10.87 -1.12
N TYR A 139 -7.19 -11.45 -2.30
CA TYR A 139 -8.05 -10.86 -3.33
C TYR A 139 -9.55 -11.04 -3.07
N THR A 140 -9.97 -11.99 -2.27
CA THR A 140 -11.40 -12.22 -1.98
C THR A 140 -11.84 -11.63 -0.65
N ALA A 141 -11.26 -12.08 0.45
CA ALA A 141 -11.70 -11.72 1.79
C ALA A 141 -11.03 -10.45 2.31
N LEU A 142 -9.69 -10.42 2.34
CA LEU A 142 -8.94 -9.31 2.95
C LEU A 142 -9.16 -7.98 2.22
N LYS A 143 -9.19 -8.01 0.90
CA LYS A 143 -9.51 -6.83 0.09
C LYS A 143 -10.83 -6.18 0.49
N ASN A 144 -11.88 -6.99 0.66
CA ASN A 144 -13.20 -6.48 1.02
C ASN A 144 -13.25 -5.95 2.45
N VAL A 145 -12.52 -6.58 3.37
CA VAL A 145 -12.39 -6.11 4.75
C VAL A 145 -11.68 -4.76 4.79
N CYS A 146 -10.54 -4.63 4.14
CA CYS A 146 -9.80 -3.38 4.07
C CYS A 146 -10.62 -2.27 3.39
N ALA A 147 -11.24 -2.57 2.25
CA ALA A 147 -12.13 -1.61 1.59
C ALA A 147 -13.25 -1.15 2.53
N GLY A 148 -13.90 -2.08 3.24
CA GLY A 148 -14.97 -1.76 4.20
C GLY A 148 -14.51 -0.83 5.32
N MET A 149 -13.29 -0.99 5.83
CA MET A 149 -12.70 -0.11 6.85
C MET A 149 -12.53 1.33 6.31
N TYR A 150 -11.96 1.49 5.12
CA TYR A 150 -11.76 2.81 4.52
C TYR A 150 -13.08 3.48 4.14
N TYR A 151 -14.03 2.73 3.56
CA TYR A 151 -15.36 3.26 3.22
C TYR A 151 -16.21 3.58 4.45
N GLY A 152 -15.95 2.96 5.58
CA GLY A 152 -16.58 3.31 6.87
C GLY A 152 -16.02 4.57 7.50
N SER A 153 -14.78 4.95 7.17
CA SER A 153 -14.07 6.08 7.77
C SER A 153 -14.05 7.33 6.87
N TYR A 154 -14.10 7.14 5.55
CA TYR A 154 -13.95 8.21 4.56
C TYR A 154 -15.10 8.21 3.55
N SER A 155 -15.47 9.39 3.06
CA SER A 155 -16.40 9.54 1.93
C SER A 155 -15.64 9.34 0.61
N LEU A 156 -15.53 8.09 0.17
CA LEU A 156 -14.78 7.71 -1.02
C LEU A 156 -15.70 7.54 -2.24
N PRO A 157 -15.18 7.71 -3.48
CA PRO A 157 -15.91 7.41 -4.69
C PRO A 157 -16.21 5.91 -4.80
N THR A 158 -17.08 5.54 -5.73
CA THR A 158 -17.48 4.13 -5.93
C THR A 158 -16.27 3.21 -6.10
N TYR A 159 -16.26 2.12 -5.32
CA TYR A 159 -15.18 1.14 -5.34
C TYR A 159 -15.12 0.39 -6.69
N VAL A 160 -14.00 0.51 -7.37
CA VAL A 160 -13.71 -0.23 -8.60
C VAL A 160 -12.48 -1.12 -8.35
N THR A 161 -12.66 -2.43 -8.57
CA THR A 161 -11.54 -3.37 -8.46
C THR A 161 -10.61 -3.23 -9.65
N VAL A 162 -9.37 -2.83 -9.38
CA VAL A 162 -8.31 -2.80 -10.39
C VAL A 162 -7.35 -3.97 -10.13
N TRP A 163 -7.08 -4.76 -11.18
CA TRP A 163 -6.06 -5.79 -11.15
C TRP A 163 -4.69 -5.16 -11.37
N ASN A 164 -3.76 -5.41 -10.43
CA ASN A 164 -2.37 -5.03 -10.61
C ASN A 164 -1.53 -6.31 -10.80
N ALA A 165 -0.73 -6.37 -11.87
CA ALA A 165 0.15 -7.50 -12.16
C ALA A 165 1.38 -7.57 -11.24
N GLU A 166 1.63 -6.53 -10.45
CA GLU A 166 2.75 -6.46 -9.50
C GLU A 166 2.39 -6.99 -8.09
N ALA A 167 1.13 -7.39 -7.89
CA ALA A 167 0.64 -7.86 -6.59
C ALA A 167 0.75 -9.38 -6.42
#